data_0ee288eed9f77d55946ae9f89566e1e4
#
_entry.id   0ee288eed9f77d55946ae9f89566e1e4
#
_cell.length_a   1.000
_cell.length_b   1.000
_cell.length_c   1.000
_cell.angle_alpha   90.00
_cell.angle_beta   90.00
_cell.angle_gamma   90.00
#
_symmetry.space_group_name_H-M   'P 1'
#
loop_
_entity.id
_entity.type
_entity.pdbx_description
1 polymer ?
#
loop_
_entity_poly.entity_id
_entity_poly.type
_entity_poly.pdbx_seq_one_letter_code
_entity_poly.pdbx_strand_id
1 'polypeptide(L)'
;ASGGNNAERTLIVTSYAASAVDAAINDVVIPSDKNIAISIHYYAPWNFADGQTTSFTENDKIELSNKFSQLKSMFADKGTPVIIGEFGCVKAASDTLRGDYFEYYISEAKKFGIKCFVWDNGTLSGESSFGIFDRDAYKWTETLLKGIIDGAE
;
A
#
# COMPACT_ATOMS: atom_id res chain seq x y z
N ALA A 1 -9.03 28.10 14.52
CA ALA A 1 -9.85 27.34 13.57
C ALA A 1 -9.80 28.06 12.23
N SER A 2 -9.53 27.34 11.14
CA SER A 2 -9.31 27.92 9.80
C SER A 2 -10.61 28.24 9.04
N GLY A 3 -11.78 28.06 9.65
CA GLY A 3 -13.09 28.35 9.02
C GLY A 3 -13.52 27.32 7.95
N GLY A 4 -14.66 27.53 7.32
CA GLY A 4 -15.26 26.60 6.36
C GLY A 4 -15.64 25.27 6.98
N ASN A 5 -15.67 24.20 6.18
CA ASN A 5 -16.03 22.84 6.63
C ASN A 5 -14.83 22.05 7.19
N ASN A 6 -13.79 22.71 7.69
CA ASN A 6 -12.59 22.03 8.18
C ASN A 6 -12.85 21.12 9.40
N ALA A 7 -13.89 21.40 10.19
CA ALA A 7 -14.28 20.54 11.29
C ALA A 7 -14.83 19.16 10.85
N GLU A 8 -15.25 19.03 9.61
CA GLU A 8 -15.82 17.79 9.05
C GLU A 8 -14.82 17.04 8.14
N ARG A 9 -13.63 17.59 7.93
CA ARG A 9 -12.62 16.95 7.09
C ARG A 9 -11.96 15.80 7.81
N THR A 10 -11.78 14.70 7.10
CA THR A 10 -10.89 13.63 7.56
C THR A 10 -9.44 14.11 7.44
N LEU A 11 -8.71 14.01 8.54
CA LEU A 11 -7.27 14.24 8.58
C LEU A 11 -6.57 12.90 8.45
N ILE A 12 -5.58 12.83 7.57
CA ILE A 12 -4.74 11.66 7.43
C ILE A 12 -3.42 11.95 8.16
N VAL A 13 -3.14 11.14 9.18
CA VAL A 13 -1.87 11.16 9.91
C VAL A 13 -0.99 10.01 9.46
N THR A 14 0.31 10.11 9.67
CA THR A 14 1.26 9.06 9.33
C THR A 14 2.10 8.66 10.53
N SER A 15 2.66 7.45 10.51
CA SER A 15 3.80 7.09 11.36
C SER A 15 5.04 7.92 10.96
N TYR A 16 6.11 7.81 11.73
CA TYR A 16 7.39 8.40 11.33
C TYR A 16 7.80 7.90 9.94
N ALA A 17 8.05 8.84 9.02
CA ALA A 17 8.33 8.60 7.60
C ALA A 17 7.29 7.69 6.89
N ALA A 18 6.04 7.68 7.35
CA ALA A 18 4.98 6.77 6.92
C ALA A 18 5.36 5.27 6.99
N SER A 19 6.38 4.92 7.76
CA SER A 19 6.95 3.57 7.81
C SER A 19 6.03 2.55 8.50
N ALA A 20 6.03 1.32 7.99
CA ALA A 20 5.31 0.17 8.56
C ALA A 20 6.14 -0.60 9.60
N VAL A 21 7.38 -0.18 9.92
CA VAL A 21 8.20 -0.87 10.94
C VAL A 21 7.56 -0.71 12.33
N ASP A 22 7.71 -1.74 13.16
CA ASP A 22 7.01 -1.80 14.46
C ASP A 22 7.35 -0.60 15.36
N ALA A 23 8.60 -0.17 15.40
CA ALA A 23 8.98 1.01 16.18
C ALA A 23 8.19 2.26 15.76
N ALA A 24 8.07 2.50 14.44
CA ALA A 24 7.37 3.68 13.93
C ALA A 24 5.85 3.62 14.15
N ILE A 25 5.22 2.45 13.96
CA ILE A 25 3.77 2.33 14.15
C ILE A 25 3.37 2.31 15.64
N ASN A 26 4.24 1.80 16.52
CA ASN A 26 4.00 1.81 17.98
C ASN A 26 4.09 3.21 18.59
N ASP A 27 4.86 4.11 17.99
CA ASP A 27 5.01 5.49 18.45
C ASP A 27 3.87 6.42 17.98
N VAL A 28 2.95 5.90 17.15
CA VAL A 28 1.83 6.72 16.64
C VAL A 28 0.84 7.03 17.76
N VAL A 29 0.65 8.31 18.02
CA VAL A 29 -0.40 8.80 18.89
C VAL A 29 -1.54 9.36 18.02
N ILE A 30 -2.67 8.66 18.03
CA ILE A 30 -3.87 9.13 17.30
C ILE A 30 -4.52 10.25 18.13
N PRO A 31 -4.74 11.44 17.54
CA PRO A 31 -5.50 12.51 18.19
C PRO A 31 -6.92 12.05 18.57
N SER A 32 -7.49 12.64 19.59
CA SER A 32 -8.85 12.31 20.07
C SER A 32 -9.98 12.82 19.15
N ASP A 33 -9.69 13.12 17.89
CA ASP A 33 -10.69 13.50 16.89
C ASP A 33 -11.25 12.25 16.21
N LYS A 34 -12.55 12.27 15.88
CA LYS A 34 -13.26 11.17 15.22
C LYS A 34 -12.99 11.09 13.71
N ASN A 35 -12.49 12.18 13.12
CA ASN A 35 -12.26 12.30 11.69
C ASN A 35 -10.77 12.08 11.35
N ILE A 36 -10.15 11.06 11.91
CA ILE A 36 -8.75 10.71 11.68
C ILE A 36 -8.67 9.37 10.94
N ALA A 37 -7.79 9.28 9.95
CA ALA A 37 -7.30 8.04 9.35
C ALA A 37 -5.78 8.00 9.42
N ILE A 38 -5.19 6.80 9.49
CA ILE A 38 -3.74 6.63 9.43
C ILE A 38 -3.32 6.12 8.05
N SER A 39 -2.26 6.71 7.49
CA SER A 39 -1.62 6.26 6.26
C SER A 39 -0.23 5.71 6.54
N ILE A 40 0.04 4.52 6.02
CA ILE A 40 1.30 3.80 6.13
C ILE A 40 1.79 3.45 4.73
N HIS A 41 3.10 3.57 4.48
CA HIS A 41 3.72 3.05 3.27
C HIS A 41 4.30 1.67 3.57
N TYR A 42 3.92 0.66 2.79
CA TYR A 42 4.34 -0.70 3.07
C TYR A 42 4.75 -1.43 1.79
N TYR A 43 6.01 -1.31 1.44
CA TYR A 43 6.65 -2.00 0.32
C TYR A 43 7.15 -3.37 0.79
N ALA A 44 6.26 -4.33 0.82
CA ALA A 44 6.56 -5.67 1.32
C ALA A 44 6.00 -6.77 0.39
N PRO A 45 6.66 -7.93 0.36
CA PRO A 45 7.94 -8.20 1.01
C PRO A 45 9.07 -7.36 0.40
N TRP A 46 9.95 -6.82 1.22
CA TRP A 46 10.96 -5.85 0.78
C TRP A 46 11.82 -6.37 -0.38
N ASN A 47 12.33 -7.60 -0.27
CA ASN A 47 13.21 -8.16 -1.29
C ASN A 47 12.53 -8.28 -2.67
N PHE A 48 11.23 -8.53 -2.71
CA PHE A 48 10.46 -8.55 -3.96
C PHE A 48 10.15 -7.12 -4.44
N ALA A 49 9.70 -6.27 -3.55
CA ALA A 49 9.34 -4.89 -3.87
C ALA A 49 10.54 -4.08 -4.40
N ASP A 50 11.73 -4.32 -3.84
CA ASP A 50 12.99 -3.66 -4.23
C ASP A 50 13.76 -4.39 -5.37
N GLY A 51 13.22 -5.52 -5.85
CA GLY A 51 13.79 -6.25 -6.99
C GLY A 51 15.01 -7.12 -6.68
N GLN A 52 15.29 -7.39 -5.40
CA GLN A 52 16.37 -8.29 -4.99
C GLN A 52 16.03 -9.77 -5.28
N THR A 53 14.77 -10.08 -5.44
CA THR A 53 14.26 -11.37 -5.89
C THR A 53 13.15 -11.21 -6.91
N THR A 54 13.00 -12.23 -7.76
CA THR A 54 11.90 -12.35 -8.73
C THR A 54 10.88 -13.41 -8.33
N SER A 55 10.83 -13.77 -7.05
CA SER A 55 9.85 -14.74 -6.51
C SER A 55 8.97 -14.10 -5.46
N PHE A 56 7.69 -14.38 -5.55
CA PHE A 56 6.68 -14.03 -4.56
C PHE A 56 6.09 -15.33 -4.00
N THR A 57 6.40 -15.63 -2.74
CA THR A 57 6.21 -16.95 -2.12
C THR A 57 5.06 -16.96 -1.12
N GLU A 58 4.70 -18.16 -0.63
CA GLU A 58 3.71 -18.27 0.46
C GLU A 58 4.17 -17.62 1.77
N ASN A 59 5.48 -17.62 2.07
CA ASN A 59 6.00 -16.89 3.23
C ASN A 59 5.81 -15.38 3.09
N ASP A 60 5.95 -14.85 1.89
CA ASP A 60 5.72 -13.44 1.59
C ASP A 60 4.26 -13.06 1.80
N LYS A 61 3.36 -13.94 1.42
CA LYS A 61 1.92 -13.78 1.64
C LYS A 61 1.56 -13.79 3.14
N ILE A 62 2.20 -14.66 3.91
CA ILE A 62 2.04 -14.70 5.36
C ILE A 62 2.56 -13.41 6.01
N GLU A 63 3.70 -12.88 5.56
CA GLU A 63 4.22 -11.59 6.02
C GLU A 63 3.21 -10.46 5.83
N LEU A 64 2.62 -10.35 4.63
CA LEU A 64 1.59 -9.35 4.31
C LEU A 64 0.37 -9.49 5.22
N SER A 65 -0.18 -10.70 5.32
CA SER A 65 -1.37 -10.97 6.14
C SER A 65 -1.14 -10.63 7.62
N ASN A 66 0.02 -10.99 8.17
CA ASN A 66 0.39 -10.68 9.54
C ASN A 66 0.45 -9.17 9.80
N LYS A 67 1.06 -8.40 8.88
CA LYS A 67 1.15 -6.95 8.99
C LYS A 67 -0.23 -6.29 8.89
N PHE A 68 -1.08 -6.71 7.96
CA PHE A 68 -2.43 -6.17 7.85
C PHE A 68 -3.29 -6.48 9.08
N SER A 69 -3.15 -7.68 9.64
CA SER A 69 -3.79 -8.06 10.90
C SER A 69 -3.32 -7.18 12.06
N GLN A 70 -2.00 -6.92 12.14
CA GLN A 70 -1.41 -6.02 13.14
C GLN A 70 -1.99 -4.60 13.02
N LEU A 71 -1.96 -4.02 11.82
CA LEU A 71 -2.46 -2.67 11.56
C LEU A 71 -3.96 -2.54 11.88
N LYS A 72 -4.75 -3.57 11.52
CA LYS A 72 -6.17 -3.62 11.89
C LYS A 72 -6.35 -3.59 13.40
N SER A 73 -5.66 -4.45 14.13
CA SER A 73 -5.75 -4.54 15.60
C SER A 73 -5.29 -3.26 16.30
N MET A 74 -4.24 -2.61 15.77
CA MET A 74 -3.68 -1.39 16.37
C MET A 74 -4.56 -0.17 16.15
N PHE A 75 -5.23 -0.05 14.99
CA PHE A 75 -5.90 1.17 14.56
C PHE A 75 -7.36 0.95 14.17
N ALA A 76 -7.66 0.08 13.20
CA ALA A 76 -9.01 -0.05 12.65
C ALA A 76 -10.03 -0.55 13.70
N ASP A 77 -9.66 -1.54 14.50
CA ASP A 77 -10.51 -2.07 15.58
C ASP A 77 -10.74 -1.05 16.72
N LYS A 78 -9.95 0.03 16.73
CA LYS A 78 -10.10 1.17 17.66
C LYS A 78 -10.81 2.37 17.01
N GLY A 79 -11.35 2.19 15.81
CA GLY A 79 -12.12 3.23 15.10
C GLY A 79 -11.31 4.17 14.22
N THR A 80 -9.99 3.92 14.03
CA THR A 80 -9.14 4.70 13.13
C THR A 80 -8.92 3.93 11.83
N PRO A 81 -9.53 4.34 10.71
CA PRO A 81 -9.31 3.69 9.40
C PRO A 81 -7.84 3.67 9.00
N VAL A 82 -7.41 2.57 8.39
CA VAL A 82 -6.04 2.38 7.90
C VAL A 82 -6.01 2.47 6.38
N ILE A 83 -5.01 3.16 5.87
CA ILE A 83 -4.72 3.30 4.45
C ILE A 83 -3.27 2.85 4.22
N ILE A 84 -3.03 1.98 3.25
CA ILE A 84 -1.70 1.82 2.68
C ILE A 84 -1.55 2.90 1.61
N GLY A 85 -0.89 4.00 1.98
CA GLY A 85 -0.72 5.18 1.13
C GLY A 85 0.21 4.96 -0.04
N GLU A 86 1.14 4.01 0.10
CA GLU A 86 2.01 3.56 -0.99
C GLU A 86 2.36 2.08 -0.83
N PHE A 87 2.26 1.35 -1.92
CA PHE A 87 2.86 0.02 -2.10
C PHE A 87 3.18 -0.19 -3.58
N GLY A 88 4.05 -1.13 -3.88
CA GLY A 88 4.41 -1.44 -5.26
C GLY A 88 5.65 -2.34 -5.31
N CYS A 89 6.06 -2.67 -6.52
CA CYS A 89 7.31 -3.38 -6.78
C CYS A 89 7.97 -2.87 -8.05
N VAL A 90 9.30 -2.88 -8.07
CA VAL A 90 10.09 -2.52 -9.25
C VAL A 90 9.96 -3.58 -10.34
N LYS A 91 10.35 -3.21 -11.56
CA LYS A 91 10.29 -4.08 -12.75
C LYS A 91 11.46 -5.07 -12.80
N ALA A 92 11.76 -5.79 -11.72
CA ALA A 92 12.71 -6.89 -11.70
C ALA A 92 12.04 -8.22 -12.09
N ALA A 93 10.80 -8.43 -11.63
CA ALA A 93 9.97 -9.57 -12.01
C ALA A 93 9.21 -9.30 -13.32
N SER A 94 8.62 -10.37 -13.90
CA SER A 94 7.74 -10.24 -15.06
C SER A 94 6.48 -9.42 -14.72
N ASP A 95 5.90 -8.75 -15.71
CA ASP A 95 4.66 -7.99 -15.50
C ASP A 95 3.48 -8.89 -15.07
N THR A 96 3.49 -10.17 -15.46
CA THR A 96 2.51 -11.15 -14.96
C THR A 96 2.66 -11.34 -13.45
N LEU A 97 3.87 -11.64 -12.97
CA LEU A 97 4.10 -11.85 -11.54
C LEU A 97 3.87 -10.58 -10.71
N ARG A 98 4.19 -9.41 -11.27
CA ARG A 98 3.86 -8.13 -10.65
C ARG A 98 2.35 -7.92 -10.55
N GLY A 99 1.58 -8.32 -11.57
CA GLY A 99 0.13 -8.30 -11.57
C GLY A 99 -0.44 -9.22 -10.48
N ASP A 100 0.05 -10.46 -10.39
CA ASP A 100 -0.34 -11.44 -9.37
C ASP A 100 -0.04 -10.91 -7.95
N TYR A 101 1.09 -10.23 -7.77
CA TYR A 101 1.45 -9.57 -6.51
C TYR A 101 0.47 -8.44 -6.17
N PHE A 102 0.09 -7.57 -7.13
CA PHE A 102 -0.88 -6.51 -6.88
C PHE A 102 -2.25 -7.05 -6.53
N GLU A 103 -2.72 -8.06 -7.25
CA GLU A 103 -3.99 -8.75 -6.96
C GLU A 103 -3.99 -9.29 -5.53
N TYR A 104 -2.95 -10.06 -5.17
CA TYR A 104 -2.86 -10.64 -3.83
C TYR A 104 -2.78 -9.56 -2.75
N TYR A 105 -1.91 -8.57 -2.93
CA TYR A 105 -1.69 -7.50 -1.93
C TYR A 105 -2.99 -6.76 -1.64
N ILE A 106 -3.70 -6.32 -2.67
CA ILE A 106 -4.94 -5.55 -2.54
C ILE A 106 -6.06 -6.40 -1.96
N SER A 107 -6.25 -7.62 -2.49
CA SER A 107 -7.29 -8.54 -2.01
C SER A 107 -7.06 -8.93 -0.55
N GLU A 108 -5.81 -9.16 -0.14
CA GLU A 108 -5.48 -9.47 1.25
C GLU A 108 -5.73 -8.27 2.16
N ALA A 109 -5.24 -7.07 1.82
CA ALA A 109 -5.49 -5.85 2.58
C ALA A 109 -6.99 -5.57 2.75
N LYS A 110 -7.77 -5.82 1.72
CA LYS A 110 -9.23 -5.67 1.72
C LYS A 110 -9.92 -6.55 2.76
N LYS A 111 -9.44 -7.78 3.03
CA LYS A 111 -9.97 -8.66 4.08
C LYS A 111 -9.88 -8.03 5.48
N PHE A 112 -8.91 -7.15 5.67
CA PHE A 112 -8.71 -6.39 6.91
C PHE A 112 -9.34 -4.99 6.89
N GLY A 113 -10.10 -4.66 5.83
CA GLY A 113 -10.73 -3.34 5.67
C GLY A 113 -9.77 -2.21 5.29
N ILE A 114 -8.55 -2.55 4.86
CA ILE A 114 -7.49 -1.60 4.50
C ILE A 114 -7.61 -1.25 3.01
N LYS A 115 -7.52 0.03 2.68
CA LYS A 115 -7.46 0.54 1.31
C LYS A 115 -6.00 0.79 0.91
N CYS A 116 -5.68 0.49 -0.37
CA CYS A 116 -4.31 0.56 -0.88
C CYS A 116 -4.21 1.50 -2.08
N PHE A 117 -3.07 2.19 -2.18
CA PHE A 117 -2.71 3.03 -3.31
C PHE A 117 -1.40 2.54 -3.91
N VAL A 118 -1.44 2.14 -5.18
CA VAL A 118 -0.26 1.69 -5.91
C VAL A 118 0.65 2.86 -6.22
N TRP A 119 1.93 2.71 -5.92
CA TRP A 119 2.95 3.68 -6.30
C TRP A 119 3.37 3.51 -7.76
N ASP A 120 3.29 4.59 -8.53
CA ASP A 120 3.78 4.72 -9.90
C ASP A 120 4.70 5.95 -10.00
N ASN A 121 5.99 5.74 -10.18
CA ASN A 121 6.96 6.83 -10.34
C ASN A 121 7.09 7.35 -11.79
N GLY A 122 6.24 6.87 -12.70
CA GLY A 122 6.25 7.26 -14.10
C GLY A 122 7.35 6.64 -14.95
N THR A 123 8.18 5.76 -14.39
CA THR A 123 9.30 5.14 -15.08
C THR A 123 8.99 3.68 -15.43
N LEU A 124 9.01 3.33 -16.71
CA LEU A 124 8.70 1.98 -17.20
C LEU A 124 9.94 1.12 -17.46
N SER A 125 11.14 1.66 -17.28
CA SER A 125 12.41 0.97 -17.53
C SER A 125 13.47 1.38 -16.53
N GLY A 126 14.46 0.50 -16.32
CA GLY A 126 15.53 0.69 -15.35
C GLY A 126 15.22 0.00 -14.00
N GLU A 127 16.26 -0.06 -13.16
CA GLU A 127 16.22 -0.85 -11.91
C GLU A 127 15.20 -0.33 -10.89
N SER A 128 14.94 0.97 -10.85
CA SER A 128 13.99 1.60 -9.94
C SER A 128 12.64 1.92 -10.60
N SER A 129 12.24 1.14 -11.60
CA SER A 129 11.00 1.36 -12.35
C SER A 129 9.79 0.77 -11.63
N PHE A 130 8.92 1.63 -11.09
CA PHE A 130 7.61 1.27 -10.52
C PHE A 130 6.46 1.51 -11.51
N GLY A 131 6.75 1.96 -12.73
CA GLY A 131 5.73 2.38 -13.69
C GLY A 131 4.70 1.30 -13.99
N ILE A 132 3.45 1.71 -14.04
CA ILE A 132 2.28 0.91 -14.43
C ILE A 132 1.54 1.54 -15.62
N PHE A 133 1.76 2.82 -15.87
CA PHE A 133 1.13 3.58 -16.94
C PHE A 133 2.18 4.29 -17.79
N ASP A 134 2.16 4.03 -19.10
CA ASP A 134 2.98 4.73 -20.09
C ASP A 134 2.35 6.09 -20.41
N ARG A 135 2.98 7.16 -19.93
CA ARG A 135 2.48 8.53 -20.11
C ARG A 135 2.68 9.08 -21.51
N ASP A 136 3.63 8.53 -22.27
CA ASP A 136 3.89 8.94 -23.64
C ASP A 136 2.94 8.24 -24.62
N ALA A 137 2.71 6.94 -24.43
CA ALA A 137 1.78 6.16 -25.25
C ALA A 137 0.33 6.21 -24.75
N TYR A 138 0.07 6.79 -23.57
CA TYR A 138 -1.25 6.82 -22.90
C TYR A 138 -1.84 5.42 -22.71
N LYS A 139 -1.01 4.47 -22.27
CA LYS A 139 -1.40 3.07 -22.12
C LYS A 139 -1.03 2.50 -20.75
N TRP A 140 -1.93 1.69 -20.21
CA TRP A 140 -1.65 0.87 -19.06
C TRP A 140 -0.84 -0.37 -19.46
N THR A 141 0.00 -0.85 -18.54
CA THR A 141 0.49 -2.24 -18.59
C THR A 141 -0.69 -3.14 -18.17
N GLU A 142 -1.31 -3.80 -19.14
CA GLU A 142 -2.61 -4.49 -18.96
C GLU A 142 -2.62 -5.52 -17.84
N THR A 143 -1.55 -6.31 -17.70
CA THR A 143 -1.43 -7.31 -16.64
C THR A 143 -1.40 -6.67 -15.25
N LEU A 144 -0.73 -5.52 -15.10
CA LEU A 144 -0.67 -4.79 -13.84
C LEU A 144 -2.02 -4.15 -13.51
N LEU A 145 -2.65 -3.50 -14.48
CA LEU A 145 -3.98 -2.93 -14.31
C LEU A 145 -5.00 -4.00 -13.94
N LYS A 146 -4.96 -5.17 -14.62
CA LYS A 146 -5.83 -6.29 -14.29
C LYS A 146 -5.63 -6.74 -12.84
N GLY A 147 -4.40 -6.95 -12.38
CA GLY A 147 -4.13 -7.34 -11.00
C GLY A 147 -4.65 -6.32 -9.98
N ILE A 148 -4.54 -5.02 -10.28
CA ILE A 148 -5.09 -3.96 -9.41
C ILE A 148 -6.61 -4.04 -9.33
N ILE A 149 -7.29 -4.24 -10.46
CA ILE A 149 -8.76 -4.30 -10.54
C ILE A 149 -9.26 -5.56 -9.85
N ASP A 150 -8.73 -6.73 -10.21
CA ASP A 150 -9.15 -8.03 -9.65
C ASP A 150 -8.96 -8.05 -8.11
N GLY A 151 -7.86 -7.48 -7.61
CA GLY A 151 -7.64 -7.38 -6.17
C GLY A 151 -8.63 -6.43 -5.46
N ALA A 152 -9.19 -5.46 -6.17
CA ALA A 152 -10.14 -4.50 -5.61
C ALA A 152 -11.59 -5.00 -5.63
N GLU A 153 -11.96 -5.91 -6.55
CA GLU A 153 -13.29 -6.54 -6.63
C GLU A 153 -13.55 -7.52 -5.48
#